data_0ba9946c3e7089b7e1f0c06cd9213f5b
#
_entry.id   0ba9946c3e7089b7e1f0c06cd9213f5b
#
_cell.length_a   1.000
_cell.length_b   1.000
_cell.length_c   1.000
_cell.angle_alpha   90.00
_cell.angle_beta   90.00
_cell.angle_gamma   90.00
#
_symmetry.space_group_name_H-M   'P 1'
#
loop_
_entity.id
_entity.type
_entity.pdbx_description
1 polymer ?
#
loop_
_entity_poly.entity_id
_entity_poly.type
_entity_poly.pdbx_seq_one_letter_code
_entity_poly.pdbx_strand_id
1 'polypeptide(L)'
;GLNGRLVCQAYLDGINTIVTCDNGIASYNWIEILRKFGISTVVTDHHEVSYSEKEDGSQEYIIPPADVVIDPKQPGCMYPFKGLCGAGVAWKLICYLYDKAGISKNEQYNFLEFVCIATIADVMELKDENRIIVKEGLKRLSKTKNVGLRELIRQNNIDIYQIDVDDIGFTLGPCLNASGR
;
A
#
# COMPACT_ATOMS: atom_id res chain seq x y z
N GLY A 1 11.29 -2.54 -3.90
CA GLY A 1 10.49 -3.69 -4.35
C GLY A 1 11.25 -5.00 -4.23
N LEU A 2 10.63 -6.11 -4.66
CA LEU A 2 11.26 -7.43 -4.69
C LEU A 2 12.51 -7.43 -5.57
N ASN A 3 13.56 -8.11 -5.10
CA ASN A 3 14.80 -8.29 -5.82
C ASN A 3 15.48 -9.62 -5.44
N GLY A 4 16.49 -10.04 -6.18
CA GLY A 4 17.16 -11.34 -5.98
C GLY A 4 17.73 -11.54 -4.60
N ARG A 5 18.29 -10.49 -3.97
CA ARG A 5 18.82 -10.57 -2.61
C ARG A 5 17.73 -10.91 -1.59
N LEU A 6 16.60 -10.21 -1.65
CA LEU A 6 15.47 -10.44 -0.74
C LEU A 6 14.85 -11.83 -0.94
N VAL A 7 14.73 -12.27 -2.21
CA VAL A 7 14.20 -13.61 -2.55
C VAL A 7 15.10 -14.71 -2.00
N CYS A 8 16.41 -14.61 -2.21
CA CYS A 8 17.37 -15.57 -1.66
C CYS A 8 17.37 -15.55 -0.13
N GLN A 9 17.33 -14.37 0.49
CA GLN A 9 17.31 -14.26 1.95
C GLN A 9 16.05 -14.91 2.53
N ALA A 10 14.88 -14.65 1.95
CA ALA A 10 13.63 -15.25 2.39
C ALA A 10 13.67 -16.79 2.34
N TYR A 11 14.26 -17.36 1.28
CA TYR A 11 14.45 -18.80 1.17
C TYR A 11 15.38 -19.35 2.26
N LEU A 12 16.52 -18.69 2.48
CA LEU A 12 17.50 -19.10 3.50
C LEU A 12 16.95 -19.00 4.92
N ASP A 13 16.09 -18.01 5.19
CA ASP A 13 15.46 -17.80 6.48
C ASP A 13 14.25 -18.72 6.71
N GLY A 14 13.92 -19.58 5.74
CA GLY A 14 12.78 -20.50 5.85
C GLY A 14 11.41 -19.82 5.82
N ILE A 15 11.33 -18.63 5.21
CA ILE A 15 10.06 -17.92 5.04
C ILE A 15 9.16 -18.72 4.11
N ASN A 16 7.92 -18.96 4.51
CA ASN A 16 6.95 -19.70 3.72
C ASN A 16 5.91 -18.80 3.03
N THR A 17 5.76 -17.55 3.45
CA THR A 17 4.79 -16.62 2.89
C THR A 17 5.34 -15.21 2.84
N ILE A 18 5.19 -14.54 1.70
CA ILE A 18 5.54 -13.13 1.51
C ILE A 18 4.28 -12.35 1.15
N VAL A 19 4.05 -11.25 1.85
CA VAL A 19 3.02 -10.26 1.51
C VAL A 19 3.74 -8.99 1.06
N THR A 20 3.44 -8.51 -0.13
CA THR A 20 3.94 -7.21 -0.59
C THR A 20 2.95 -6.10 -0.26
N CYS A 21 3.44 -4.89 -0.08
CA CYS A 21 2.62 -3.69 0.07
C CYS A 21 3.21 -2.59 -0.80
N ASP A 22 2.39 -2.01 -1.67
CA ASP A 22 2.79 -0.94 -2.59
C ASP A 22 3.87 -1.36 -3.60
N ASN A 23 3.92 -2.63 -3.91
CA ASN A 23 4.79 -3.21 -4.93
C ASN A 23 4.39 -4.65 -5.24
N GLY A 24 4.96 -5.19 -6.32
CA GLY A 24 4.82 -6.61 -6.65
C GLY A 24 4.15 -6.85 -7.99
N ILE A 25 3.24 -5.97 -8.45
CA ILE A 25 2.54 -6.18 -9.73
C ILE A 25 3.51 -6.26 -10.92
N ALA A 26 4.62 -5.53 -10.89
CA ALA A 26 5.67 -5.55 -11.90
C ALA A 26 6.79 -6.58 -11.60
N SER A 27 6.67 -7.39 -10.55
CA SER A 27 7.74 -8.28 -10.08
C SER A 27 7.60 -9.72 -10.58
N TYR A 28 7.10 -9.92 -11.80
CA TYR A 28 6.79 -11.25 -12.37
C TYR A 28 7.91 -12.28 -12.12
N ASN A 29 9.13 -11.99 -12.55
CA ASN A 29 10.24 -12.93 -12.47
C ASN A 29 10.59 -13.33 -11.03
N TRP A 30 10.55 -12.38 -10.10
CA TRP A 30 10.87 -12.66 -8.70
C TRP A 30 9.78 -13.48 -8.02
N ILE A 31 8.52 -13.23 -8.34
CA ILE A 31 7.38 -14.00 -7.84
C ILE A 31 7.39 -15.41 -8.41
N GLU A 32 7.75 -15.58 -9.68
CA GLU A 32 7.95 -16.90 -10.28
C GLU A 32 9.05 -17.72 -9.57
N ILE A 33 10.16 -17.06 -9.19
CA ILE A 33 11.23 -17.71 -8.42
C ILE A 33 10.75 -18.08 -7.02
N LEU A 34 10.05 -17.19 -6.31
CA LEU A 34 9.46 -17.50 -5.01
C LEU A 34 8.54 -18.72 -5.07
N ARG A 35 7.68 -18.80 -6.09
CA ARG A 35 6.82 -19.94 -6.33
C ARG A 35 7.59 -21.24 -6.54
N LYS A 36 8.71 -21.19 -7.31
CA LYS A 36 9.60 -22.36 -7.51
C LYS A 36 10.28 -22.81 -6.20
N PHE A 37 10.49 -21.88 -5.27
CA PHE A 37 11.00 -22.17 -3.93
C PHE A 37 9.91 -22.65 -2.94
N GLY A 38 8.65 -22.76 -3.37
CA GLY A 38 7.52 -23.13 -2.52
C GLY A 38 7.09 -22.04 -1.54
N ILE A 39 7.44 -20.78 -1.81
CA ILE A 39 7.08 -19.63 -0.99
C ILE A 39 5.79 -19.02 -1.55
N SER A 40 4.73 -19.02 -0.75
CA SER A 40 3.46 -18.38 -1.11
C SER A 40 3.59 -16.88 -1.17
N THR A 41 2.92 -16.25 -2.14
CA THR A 41 3.00 -14.81 -2.34
C THR A 41 1.62 -14.17 -2.43
N VAL A 42 1.41 -13.14 -1.63
CA VAL A 42 0.24 -12.25 -1.70
C VAL A 42 0.73 -10.87 -2.13
N VAL A 43 0.31 -10.42 -3.31
CA VAL A 43 0.63 -9.09 -3.82
C VAL A 43 -0.50 -8.13 -3.45
N THR A 44 -0.17 -7.02 -2.77
CA THR A 44 -1.04 -5.86 -2.64
C THR A 44 -0.36 -4.66 -3.28
N ASP A 45 -0.95 -4.14 -4.35
CA ASP A 45 -0.38 -3.08 -5.16
C ASP A 45 -1.46 -2.17 -5.75
N HIS A 46 -1.08 -1.06 -6.35
CA HIS A 46 -1.97 -0.11 -7.01
C HIS A 46 -1.37 0.45 -8.31
N HIS A 47 -0.20 -0.01 -8.69
CA HIS A 47 0.46 0.43 -9.92
C HIS A 47 -0.23 -0.15 -11.16
N GLU A 48 0.04 0.46 -12.33
CA GLU A 48 -0.49 -0.06 -13.59
C GLU A 48 0.06 -1.44 -13.90
N VAL A 49 -0.82 -2.33 -14.35
CA VAL A 49 -0.41 -3.67 -14.79
C VAL A 49 0.29 -3.56 -16.14
N SER A 50 1.50 -4.08 -16.21
CA SER A 50 2.24 -4.14 -17.48
C SER A 50 1.51 -5.01 -18.50
N TYR A 51 1.61 -4.68 -19.78
CA TYR A 51 1.07 -5.47 -20.85
C TYR A 51 2.03 -5.53 -22.05
N SER A 52 1.85 -6.55 -22.91
CA SER A 52 2.44 -6.63 -24.23
C SER A 52 1.35 -6.43 -25.29
N GLU A 53 1.66 -5.80 -26.41
CA GLU A 53 0.77 -5.70 -27.55
C GLU A 53 0.93 -6.93 -28.43
N LYS A 54 -0.19 -7.55 -28.82
CA LYS A 54 -0.24 -8.64 -29.78
C LYS A 54 -0.29 -8.09 -31.22
N GLU A 55 -0.02 -8.96 -32.21
CA GLU A 55 -0.05 -8.60 -33.63
C GLU A 55 -1.44 -8.08 -34.10
N ASP A 56 -2.50 -8.47 -33.41
CA ASP A 56 -3.87 -8.01 -33.69
C ASP A 56 -4.22 -6.68 -32.99
N GLY A 57 -3.26 -6.05 -32.30
CA GLY A 57 -3.44 -4.81 -31.53
C GLY A 57 -4.11 -5.00 -30.16
N SER A 58 -4.41 -6.22 -29.76
CA SER A 58 -4.93 -6.50 -28.42
C SER A 58 -3.82 -6.47 -27.36
N GLN A 59 -4.18 -6.13 -26.12
CA GLN A 59 -3.27 -6.12 -24.97
C GLN A 59 -3.31 -7.46 -24.25
N GLU A 60 -2.13 -8.02 -23.97
CA GLU A 60 -1.96 -9.15 -23.09
C GLU A 60 -1.30 -8.70 -21.78
N TYR A 61 -2.08 -8.69 -20.70
CA TYR A 61 -1.62 -8.22 -19.40
C TYR A 61 -0.68 -9.22 -18.72
N ILE A 62 0.40 -8.71 -18.15
CA ILE A 62 1.45 -9.52 -17.49
C ILE A 62 1.19 -9.46 -15.98
N ILE A 63 0.39 -10.40 -15.49
CA ILE A 63 0.10 -10.51 -14.06
C ILE A 63 1.09 -11.49 -13.43
N PRO A 64 1.76 -11.12 -12.32
CA PRO A 64 2.72 -12.01 -11.67
C PRO A 64 2.04 -13.29 -11.14
N PRO A 65 2.72 -14.46 -11.18
CA PRO A 65 2.15 -15.75 -10.80
C PRO A 65 2.13 -15.93 -9.26
N ALA A 66 1.62 -14.93 -8.54
CA ALA A 66 1.38 -14.97 -7.10
C ALA A 66 0.16 -15.82 -6.77
N ASP A 67 0.08 -16.34 -5.54
CA ASP A 67 -1.11 -17.06 -5.07
C ASP A 67 -2.34 -16.14 -5.02
N VAL A 68 -2.11 -14.86 -4.66
CA VAL A 68 -3.15 -13.83 -4.65
C VAL A 68 -2.57 -12.51 -5.15
N VAL A 69 -3.30 -11.85 -6.05
CA VAL A 69 -3.01 -10.48 -6.49
C VAL A 69 -4.20 -9.59 -6.13
N ILE A 70 -3.96 -8.58 -5.30
CA ILE A 70 -4.92 -7.56 -4.89
C ILE A 70 -4.45 -6.22 -5.45
N ASP A 71 -4.99 -5.87 -6.59
CA ASP A 71 -4.74 -4.61 -7.25
C ASP A 71 -6.04 -4.14 -7.93
N PRO A 72 -6.57 -2.96 -7.57
CA PRO A 72 -7.80 -2.47 -8.18
C PRO A 72 -7.69 -2.21 -9.68
N LYS A 73 -6.47 -2.04 -10.22
CA LYS A 73 -6.23 -1.75 -11.64
C LYS A 73 -6.02 -3.00 -12.51
N GLN A 74 -5.96 -4.19 -11.90
CA GLN A 74 -5.82 -5.40 -12.70
C GLN A 74 -7.04 -5.64 -13.60
N PRO A 75 -6.86 -6.25 -14.79
CA PRO A 75 -7.93 -6.55 -15.72
C PRO A 75 -9.05 -7.35 -15.05
N GLY A 76 -10.28 -6.98 -15.33
CA GLY A 76 -11.46 -7.67 -14.79
C GLY A 76 -11.77 -7.39 -13.31
N CYS A 77 -10.96 -6.60 -12.61
CA CYS A 77 -11.26 -6.23 -11.24
C CYS A 77 -12.54 -5.37 -11.18
N MET A 78 -13.52 -5.82 -10.39
CA MET A 78 -14.82 -5.14 -10.24
C MET A 78 -14.84 -4.12 -9.10
N TYR A 79 -13.73 -3.91 -8.40
CA TYR A 79 -13.67 -2.89 -7.34
C TYR A 79 -13.89 -1.51 -7.96
N PRO A 80 -14.90 -0.74 -7.50
CA PRO A 80 -15.38 0.45 -8.22
C PRO A 80 -14.37 1.60 -8.22
N PHE A 81 -13.57 1.75 -7.16
CA PHE A 81 -12.63 2.84 -7.01
C PHE A 81 -11.19 2.39 -7.29
N LYS A 82 -10.60 2.90 -8.38
CA LYS A 82 -9.26 2.51 -8.85
C LYS A 82 -8.14 3.39 -8.31
N GLY A 83 -8.48 4.46 -7.60
CA GLY A 83 -7.56 5.50 -7.16
C GLY A 83 -6.96 5.32 -5.76
N LEU A 84 -7.02 4.12 -5.16
CA LEU A 84 -6.35 3.88 -3.88
C LEU A 84 -4.82 3.87 -4.05
N CYS A 85 -4.08 4.40 -3.06
CA CYS A 85 -2.65 4.17 -2.95
C CYS A 85 -2.35 2.76 -2.42
N GLY A 86 -1.09 2.30 -2.48
CA GLY A 86 -0.71 0.96 -2.01
C GLY A 86 -1.06 0.70 -0.55
N ALA A 87 -0.86 1.67 0.33
CA ALA A 87 -1.29 1.57 1.74
C ALA A 87 -2.82 1.45 1.87
N GLY A 88 -3.59 2.11 0.99
CA GLY A 88 -5.05 2.00 0.92
C GLY A 88 -5.49 0.59 0.54
N VAL A 89 -4.85 -0.02 -0.45
CA VAL A 89 -5.10 -1.43 -0.84
C VAL A 89 -4.78 -2.39 0.30
N ALA A 90 -3.61 -2.23 0.93
CA ALA A 90 -3.23 -3.04 2.08
C ALA A 90 -4.21 -2.89 3.25
N TRP A 91 -4.69 -1.66 3.52
CA TRP A 91 -5.70 -1.43 4.55
C TRP A 91 -7.04 -2.12 4.24
N LYS A 92 -7.47 -2.17 2.98
CA LYS A 92 -8.66 -2.95 2.59
C LYS A 92 -8.49 -4.43 2.90
N LEU A 93 -7.31 -5.00 2.65
CA LEU A 93 -7.00 -6.38 3.05
C LEU A 93 -7.06 -6.54 4.57
N ILE A 94 -6.48 -5.62 5.35
CA ILE A 94 -6.56 -5.64 6.81
C ILE A 94 -8.02 -5.60 7.28
N CYS A 95 -8.85 -4.73 6.71
CA CYS A 95 -10.28 -4.66 7.03
C CYS A 95 -10.98 -6.01 6.82
N TYR A 96 -10.72 -6.65 5.69
CA TYR A 96 -11.28 -7.97 5.39
C TYR A 96 -10.81 -9.04 6.37
N LEU A 97 -9.52 -9.09 6.66
CA LEU A 97 -8.94 -10.06 7.60
C LEU A 97 -9.47 -9.86 9.03
N TYR A 98 -9.62 -8.61 9.47
CA TYR A 98 -10.16 -8.30 10.78
C TYR A 98 -11.64 -8.68 10.89
N ASP A 99 -12.43 -8.42 9.85
CA ASP A 99 -13.83 -8.89 9.82
C ASP A 99 -13.92 -10.42 9.92
N LYS A 100 -13.06 -11.15 9.20
CA LYS A 100 -12.99 -12.61 9.27
C LYS A 100 -12.53 -13.13 10.62
N ALA A 101 -11.64 -12.41 11.29
CA ALA A 101 -11.14 -12.75 12.62
C ALA A 101 -12.08 -12.30 13.76
N GLY A 102 -13.20 -11.63 13.45
CA GLY A 102 -14.12 -11.10 14.46
C GLY A 102 -13.55 -9.92 15.25
N ILE A 103 -12.52 -9.26 14.73
CA ILE A 103 -11.90 -8.09 15.36
C ILE A 103 -12.76 -6.86 15.11
N SER A 104 -12.90 -6.02 16.14
CA SER A 104 -13.73 -4.81 16.08
C SER A 104 -13.31 -3.90 14.92
N LYS A 105 -14.31 -3.33 14.22
CA LYS A 105 -14.09 -2.32 13.17
C LYS A 105 -13.33 -1.09 13.67
N ASN A 106 -13.44 -0.76 14.96
CA ASN A 106 -12.66 0.35 15.52
C ASN A 106 -11.16 0.13 15.44
N GLU A 107 -10.70 -1.12 15.55
CA GLU A 107 -9.28 -1.46 15.40
C GLU A 107 -8.77 -1.26 13.97
N GLN A 108 -9.62 -1.51 12.98
CA GLN A 108 -9.28 -1.28 11.56
C GLN A 108 -8.99 0.21 11.28
N TYR A 109 -9.69 1.10 11.97
CA TYR A 109 -9.53 2.55 11.80
C TYR A 109 -8.26 3.11 12.43
N ASN A 110 -7.56 2.36 13.29
CA ASN A 110 -6.28 2.79 13.85
C ASN A 110 -5.19 2.96 12.78
N PHE A 111 -5.37 2.36 11.61
CA PHE A 111 -4.44 2.50 10.48
C PHE A 111 -4.73 3.71 9.58
N LEU A 112 -5.88 4.40 9.74
CA LEU A 112 -6.26 5.47 8.83
C LEU A 112 -5.32 6.67 8.83
N GLU A 113 -4.62 6.96 9.92
CA GLU A 113 -3.62 8.01 9.95
C GLU A 113 -2.46 7.71 8.98
N PHE A 114 -2.03 6.45 8.88
CA PHE A 114 -0.98 6.02 7.94
C PHE A 114 -1.48 6.02 6.50
N VAL A 115 -2.70 5.52 6.28
CA VAL A 115 -3.31 5.53 4.94
C VAL A 115 -3.53 6.95 4.42
N CYS A 116 -3.90 7.89 5.30
CA CYS A 116 -4.03 9.31 5.00
C CYS A 116 -2.69 9.89 4.53
N ILE A 117 -1.63 9.68 5.31
CA ILE A 117 -0.29 10.16 4.97
C ILE A 117 0.14 9.59 3.63
N ALA A 118 0.00 8.29 3.42
CA ALA A 118 0.38 7.63 2.18
C ALA A 118 -0.43 8.15 0.98
N THR A 119 -1.76 8.31 1.12
CA THR A 119 -2.63 8.83 0.06
C THR A 119 -2.19 10.23 -0.40
N ILE A 120 -1.81 11.09 0.53
CA ILE A 120 -1.36 12.45 0.23
C ILE A 120 0.07 12.43 -0.33
N ALA A 121 0.99 11.69 0.29
CA ALA A 121 2.38 11.62 -0.13
C ALA A 121 2.57 11.00 -1.52
N ASP A 122 1.67 10.10 -1.93
CA ASP A 122 1.62 9.48 -3.24
C ASP A 122 0.81 10.29 -4.28
N VAL A 123 0.41 11.50 -3.89
CA VAL A 123 -0.30 12.47 -4.74
C VAL A 123 -1.57 11.90 -5.37
N MET A 124 -2.29 11.05 -4.64
CA MET A 124 -3.53 10.46 -5.12
C MET A 124 -4.66 11.49 -5.18
N GLU A 125 -5.54 11.39 -6.17
CA GLU A 125 -6.71 12.27 -6.25
C GLU A 125 -7.60 12.16 -5.00
N LEU A 126 -7.89 13.30 -4.36
CA LEU A 126 -8.71 13.38 -3.14
C LEU A 126 -10.21 13.42 -3.46
N LYS A 127 -10.68 12.37 -4.16
CA LYS A 127 -12.11 12.16 -4.45
C LYS A 127 -12.59 10.83 -3.88
N ASP A 128 -13.88 10.62 -3.86
CA ASP A 128 -14.53 9.38 -3.43
C ASP A 128 -13.95 8.84 -2.11
N GLU A 129 -13.45 7.60 -2.11
CA GLU A 129 -12.88 6.96 -0.91
C GLU A 129 -11.66 7.71 -0.36
N ASN A 130 -10.77 8.21 -1.22
CA ASN A 130 -9.59 8.95 -0.77
C ASN A 130 -9.97 10.19 0.02
N ARG A 131 -11.01 10.90 -0.39
CA ARG A 131 -11.51 12.07 0.35
C ARG A 131 -11.98 11.69 1.75
N ILE A 132 -12.67 10.56 1.88
CA ILE A 132 -13.14 10.05 3.19
C ILE A 132 -11.94 9.63 4.04
N ILE A 133 -11.01 8.85 3.47
CA ILE A 133 -9.79 8.39 4.13
C ILE A 133 -8.99 9.57 4.66
N VAL A 134 -8.74 10.58 3.83
CA VAL A 134 -7.94 11.75 4.22
C VAL A 134 -8.66 12.55 5.30
N LYS A 135 -9.94 12.82 5.15
CA LYS A 135 -10.74 13.55 6.16
C LYS A 135 -10.72 12.87 7.53
N GLU A 136 -10.95 11.56 7.57
CA GLU A 136 -10.97 10.81 8.84
C GLU A 136 -9.54 10.54 9.35
N GLY A 137 -8.57 10.37 8.47
CA GLY A 137 -7.16 10.19 8.82
C GLY A 137 -6.56 11.44 9.47
N LEU A 138 -6.80 12.65 8.94
CA LEU A 138 -6.38 13.91 9.55
C LEU A 138 -6.93 14.10 10.97
N LYS A 139 -8.21 13.78 11.18
CA LYS A 139 -8.80 13.82 12.53
C LYS A 139 -8.14 12.85 13.51
N ARG A 140 -7.63 11.71 13.03
CA ARG A 140 -6.91 10.73 13.85
C ARG A 140 -5.48 11.18 14.08
N LEU A 141 -4.83 11.68 13.04
CA LEU A 141 -3.47 12.20 13.09
C LEU A 141 -3.34 13.33 14.11
N SER A 142 -4.33 14.22 14.20
CA SER A 142 -4.36 15.28 15.22
C SER A 142 -4.44 14.75 16.67
N LYS A 143 -4.75 13.48 16.87
CA LYS A 143 -4.85 12.80 18.16
C LYS A 143 -3.97 11.54 18.21
N THR A 144 -3.03 11.42 17.28
CA THR A 144 -2.20 10.22 17.15
C THR A 144 -1.49 9.86 18.44
N LYS A 145 -1.47 8.58 18.77
CA LYS A 145 -0.69 8.00 19.85
C LYS A 145 0.65 7.44 19.39
N ASN A 146 0.89 7.46 18.07
CA ASN A 146 2.16 6.99 17.52
C ASN A 146 3.28 7.96 17.88
N VAL A 147 4.25 7.46 18.65
CA VAL A 147 5.36 8.26 19.18
C VAL A 147 6.21 8.84 18.04
N GLY A 148 6.47 8.04 17.00
CA GLY A 148 7.27 8.46 15.85
C GLY A 148 6.59 9.59 15.05
N LEU A 149 5.29 9.47 14.78
CA LEU A 149 4.53 10.53 14.08
C LEU A 149 4.47 11.81 14.90
N ARG A 150 4.20 11.70 16.21
CA ARG A 150 4.18 12.88 17.09
C ARG A 150 5.51 13.61 17.09
N GLU A 151 6.61 12.87 17.18
CA GLU A 151 7.94 13.47 17.19
C GLU A 151 8.27 14.08 15.83
N LEU A 152 7.94 13.41 14.71
CA LEU A 152 8.14 13.96 13.38
C LEU A 152 7.37 15.27 13.16
N ILE A 153 6.11 15.32 13.59
CA ILE A 153 5.26 16.54 13.54
C ILE A 153 5.89 17.65 14.37
N ARG A 154 6.33 17.35 15.62
CA ARG A 154 6.95 18.29 16.52
C ARG A 154 8.26 18.86 15.97
N GLN A 155 9.14 18.03 15.42
CA GLN A 155 10.43 18.42 14.87
C GLN A 155 10.31 19.34 13.65
N ASN A 156 9.20 19.22 12.92
CA ASN A 156 8.91 20.09 11.78
C ASN A 156 8.08 21.33 12.16
N ASN A 157 7.88 21.60 13.45
CA ASN A 157 7.12 22.74 13.98
C ASN A 157 5.67 22.83 13.46
N ILE A 158 5.06 21.68 13.18
CA ILE A 158 3.66 21.59 12.73
C ILE A 158 2.76 21.57 13.97
N ASP A 159 1.70 22.38 13.97
CA ASP A 159 0.67 22.32 14.98
C ASP A 159 -0.21 21.08 14.74
N ILE A 160 -0.06 20.05 15.57
CA ILE A 160 -0.78 18.79 15.45
C ILE A 160 -2.31 18.96 15.44
N TYR A 161 -2.84 20.02 16.05
CA TYR A 161 -4.28 20.28 16.11
C TYR A 161 -4.83 20.97 14.86
N GLN A 162 -3.94 21.54 14.04
CA GLN A 162 -4.27 22.24 12.80
C GLN A 162 -3.66 21.57 11.56
N ILE A 163 -3.09 20.36 11.74
CA ILE A 163 -2.41 19.63 10.66
C ILE A 163 -3.35 19.41 9.47
N ASP A 164 -2.87 19.71 8.29
CA ASP A 164 -3.62 19.65 7.06
C ASP A 164 -2.92 18.84 5.93
N VAL A 165 -3.46 18.92 4.73
CA VAL A 165 -2.95 18.21 3.54
C VAL A 165 -1.59 18.73 3.12
N ASP A 166 -1.37 20.05 3.22
CA ASP A 166 -0.13 20.68 2.80
C ASP A 166 1.03 20.32 3.73
N ASP A 167 0.79 20.28 5.04
CA ASP A 167 1.77 19.78 6.03
C ASP A 167 2.23 18.37 5.71
N ILE A 168 1.30 17.49 5.31
CA ILE A 168 1.64 16.13 4.95
C ILE A 168 2.36 16.09 3.60
N GLY A 169 1.80 16.74 2.58
CA GLY A 169 2.31 16.66 1.21
C GLY A 169 3.69 17.28 1.04
N PHE A 170 3.94 18.42 1.69
CA PHE A 170 5.18 19.19 1.51
C PHE A 170 6.20 19.01 2.62
N THR A 171 5.82 18.42 3.76
CA THR A 171 6.74 18.28 4.90
C THR A 171 6.87 16.83 5.37
N LEU A 172 5.80 16.22 5.89
CA LEU A 172 5.88 14.88 6.49
C LEU A 172 6.17 13.78 5.46
N GLY A 173 5.50 13.81 4.29
CA GLY A 173 5.71 12.86 3.20
C GLY A 173 7.16 12.87 2.70
N PRO A 174 7.74 14.02 2.33
CA PRO A 174 9.16 14.13 1.98
C PRO A 174 10.10 13.63 3.06
N CYS A 175 9.86 13.93 4.35
CA CYS A 175 10.68 13.44 5.46
C CYS A 175 10.65 11.91 5.57
N LEU A 176 9.48 11.30 5.45
CA LEU A 176 9.32 9.84 5.49
C LEU A 176 9.99 9.18 4.28
N ASN A 177 9.82 9.74 3.08
CA ASN A 177 10.43 9.23 1.85
C ASN A 177 11.96 9.33 1.87
N ALA A 178 12.52 10.37 2.47
CA ALA A 178 13.97 10.56 2.57
C ALA A 178 14.64 9.49 3.43
N SER A 179 13.95 8.97 4.45
CA SER A 179 14.48 7.91 5.33
C SER A 179 14.61 6.54 4.67
N GLY A 180 13.94 6.32 3.53
CA GLY A 180 13.95 5.07 2.77
C GLY A 180 14.93 5.03 1.60
N ARG A 181 15.73 6.07 1.42
CA ARG A 181 16.67 6.19 0.29
C ARG A 181 18.13 6.01 0.72
#